data_687099860568b51c0a106c68a0d6ab04
#
_entry.id   687099860568b51c0a106c68a0d6ab04
#
_cell.length_a   1.000
_cell.length_b   1.000
_cell.length_c   1.000
_cell.angle_alpha   90.00
_cell.angle_beta   90.00
_cell.angle_gamma   90.00
#
_symmetry.space_group_name_H-M   'P 1'
#
loop_
_entity.id
_entity.type
_entity.pdbx_description
1 polymer ?
#
loop_
_entity_poly.entity_id
_entity_poly.type
_entity_poly.pdbx_seq_one_letter_code
_entity_poly.pdbx_strand_id
1 'polypeptide(L)'
;MTKTERLMKAFENEKVDRVPVGFWFHLPEDMELDQECVDAHIDYFHRCNVDMVKIMCDGYFDYPNSIISQIKEPEDWFKMIPMGQDHPFITGQVKR
;
A
#
# COMPACT_ATOMS: atom_id res chain seq x y z
N MET A 1 -0.05 -0.87 -27.94
CA MET A 1 0.24 0.13 -26.88
C MET A 1 0.54 -0.63 -25.58
N THR A 2 1.66 -0.32 -24.95
CA THR A 2 2.02 -0.90 -23.64
C THR A 2 1.14 -0.33 -22.53
N LYS A 3 1.13 -0.98 -21.36
CA LYS A 3 0.40 -0.46 -20.18
C LYS A 3 0.89 0.93 -19.78
N THR A 4 2.21 1.13 -19.78
CA THR A 4 2.84 2.42 -19.46
C THR A 4 2.45 3.51 -20.45
N GLU A 5 2.56 3.24 -21.74
CA GLU A 5 2.16 4.21 -22.79
C GLU A 5 0.68 4.58 -22.66
N ARG A 6 -0.18 3.60 -22.38
CA ARG A 6 -1.62 3.83 -22.22
C ARG A 6 -1.91 4.74 -21.02
N LEU A 7 -1.24 4.49 -19.88
CA LEU A 7 -1.39 5.34 -18.70
C LEU A 7 -0.88 6.75 -18.94
N MET A 8 0.33 6.90 -19.50
CA MET A 8 0.91 8.22 -19.75
C MET A 8 0.06 9.04 -20.72
N LYS A 9 -0.39 8.44 -21.82
CA LYS A 9 -1.30 9.11 -22.75
C LYS A 9 -2.63 9.50 -22.14
N ALA A 10 -3.18 8.66 -21.28
CA ALA A 10 -4.41 8.99 -20.55
C ALA A 10 -4.23 10.18 -19.59
N PHE A 11 -3.10 10.27 -18.90
CA PHE A 11 -2.77 11.42 -18.04
C PHE A 11 -2.56 12.71 -18.86
N GLU A 12 -2.05 12.61 -20.05
CA GLU A 12 -1.85 13.73 -20.98
C GLU A 12 -3.12 14.07 -21.78
N ASN A 13 -4.22 13.41 -21.51
CA ASN A 13 -5.49 13.56 -22.21
C ASN A 13 -5.41 13.27 -23.71
N GLU A 14 -4.52 12.35 -24.07
CA GLU A 14 -4.35 11.86 -25.44
C GLU A 14 -5.22 10.63 -25.74
N LYS A 15 -5.37 10.34 -27.04
CA LYS A 15 -6.12 9.16 -27.47
C LYS A 15 -5.41 7.86 -27.08
N VAL A 16 -6.14 6.96 -26.44
CA VAL A 16 -5.68 5.61 -26.07
C VAL A 16 -6.47 4.54 -26.80
N ASP A 17 -5.92 3.34 -26.88
CA ASP A 17 -6.55 2.17 -27.51
C ASP A 17 -7.75 1.65 -26.68
N ARG A 18 -7.69 1.78 -25.35
CA ARG A 18 -8.78 1.50 -24.40
C ARG A 18 -8.54 2.28 -23.12
N VAL A 19 -9.56 2.41 -22.30
CA VAL A 19 -9.42 3.04 -20.97
C VAL A 19 -8.47 2.20 -20.11
N PRO A 20 -7.43 2.80 -19.50
CA PRO A 20 -6.60 2.10 -18.55
C PRO A 20 -7.39 1.75 -17.29
N VAL A 21 -7.12 0.57 -16.74
CA VAL A 21 -7.82 0.08 -15.55
C VAL A 21 -6.86 -0.31 -14.45
N GLY A 22 -7.27 -0.03 -13.23
CA GLY A 22 -6.66 -0.50 -12.00
C GLY A 22 -7.74 -0.66 -10.93
N PHE A 23 -7.58 -1.64 -10.06
CA PHE A 23 -8.55 -1.91 -9.01
C PHE A 23 -7.89 -1.78 -7.66
N TRP A 24 -8.62 -1.22 -6.73
CA TRP A 24 -8.27 -1.20 -5.33
C TRP A 24 -8.78 -2.48 -4.65
N PHE A 25 -7.99 -3.03 -3.75
CA PHE A 25 -8.33 -4.26 -3.03
C PHE A 25 -7.62 -4.30 -1.68
N HIS A 26 -8.09 -5.14 -0.79
CA HIS A 26 -7.42 -5.45 0.47
C HIS A 26 -6.81 -6.84 0.39
N LEU A 27 -5.61 -6.99 0.95
CA LEU A 27 -4.95 -8.27 1.08
C LEU A 27 -5.46 -9.03 2.31
N PRO A 28 -5.39 -10.37 2.33
CA PRO A 28 -5.52 -11.15 3.56
C PRO A 28 -4.46 -10.75 4.59
N GLU A 29 -4.77 -10.86 5.88
CA GLU A 29 -3.89 -10.44 6.99
C GLU A 29 -2.47 -11.03 6.90
N ASP A 30 -2.35 -12.27 6.46
CA ASP A 30 -1.07 -12.96 6.28
C ASP A 30 -0.25 -12.47 5.07
N MET A 31 -0.81 -11.58 4.26
CA MET A 31 -0.18 -11.03 3.06
C MET A 31 -0.02 -9.49 3.11
N GLU A 32 -0.22 -8.88 4.26
CA GLU A 32 -0.20 -7.42 4.38
C GLU A 32 1.19 -6.83 4.59
N LEU A 33 2.16 -7.65 5.01
CA LEU A 33 3.50 -7.21 5.38
C LEU A 33 4.58 -7.93 4.57
N ASP A 34 5.75 -7.32 4.55
CA ASP A 34 7.00 -7.90 4.05
C ASP A 34 6.92 -8.46 2.62
N GLN A 35 7.65 -9.52 2.33
CA GLN A 35 7.75 -10.11 1.00
C GLN A 35 6.41 -10.68 0.50
N GLU A 36 5.59 -11.23 1.39
CA GLU A 36 4.26 -11.75 1.08
C GLU A 36 3.36 -10.66 0.48
N CYS A 37 3.47 -9.44 0.98
CA CYS A 37 2.75 -8.28 0.43
C CYS A 37 3.22 -7.94 -0.99
N VAL A 38 4.51 -7.94 -1.23
CA VAL A 38 5.09 -7.70 -2.57
C VAL A 38 4.62 -8.76 -3.56
N ASP A 39 4.75 -10.02 -3.17
CA ASP A 39 4.39 -11.16 -4.02
C ASP A 39 2.89 -11.16 -4.34
N ALA A 40 2.05 -10.85 -3.37
CA ALA A 40 0.61 -10.73 -3.56
C ALA A 40 0.22 -9.61 -4.55
N HIS A 41 0.89 -8.45 -4.48
CA HIS A 41 0.67 -7.37 -5.45
C HIS A 41 1.08 -7.77 -6.86
N ILE A 42 2.24 -8.42 -7.01
CA ILE A 42 2.74 -8.88 -8.31
C ILE A 42 1.80 -9.93 -8.91
N ASP A 43 1.40 -10.92 -8.12
CA ASP A 43 0.49 -11.97 -8.55
C ASP A 43 -0.88 -11.38 -8.99
N TYR A 44 -1.44 -10.49 -8.19
CA TYR A 44 -2.68 -9.79 -8.52
C TYR A 44 -2.57 -9.02 -9.84
N PHE A 45 -1.49 -8.24 -10.01
CA PHE A 45 -1.25 -7.48 -11.22
C PHE A 45 -1.21 -8.37 -12.47
N HIS A 46 -0.52 -9.51 -12.38
CA HIS A 46 -0.41 -10.45 -13.50
C HIS A 46 -1.71 -11.18 -13.78
N ARG A 47 -2.39 -11.70 -12.76
CA ARG A 47 -3.65 -12.43 -12.94
C ARG A 47 -4.77 -11.57 -13.48
N CYS A 48 -4.92 -10.37 -12.96
CA CYS A 48 -5.99 -9.47 -13.37
C CYS A 48 -5.65 -8.69 -14.63
N ASN A 49 -4.40 -8.75 -15.11
CA ASN A 49 -3.92 -8.04 -16.28
C ASN A 49 -4.29 -6.55 -16.30
N VAL A 50 -4.31 -5.93 -15.14
CA VAL A 50 -4.60 -4.49 -14.98
C VAL A 50 -3.46 -3.62 -15.53
N ASP A 51 -3.74 -2.36 -15.82
CA ASP A 51 -2.74 -1.43 -16.37
C ASP A 51 -1.87 -0.80 -15.29
N MET A 52 -2.39 -0.69 -14.07
CA MET A 52 -1.67 -0.16 -12.91
C MET A 52 -2.06 -0.95 -11.65
N VAL A 53 -1.17 -0.95 -10.69
CA VAL A 53 -1.44 -1.46 -9.36
C VAL A 53 -1.36 -0.33 -8.36
N LYS A 54 -2.33 -0.25 -7.45
CA LYS A 54 -2.24 0.60 -6.27
C LYS A 54 -1.57 -0.23 -5.16
N ILE A 55 -0.43 0.26 -4.68
CA ILE A 55 0.24 -0.37 -3.54
C ILE A 55 -0.63 -0.15 -2.30
N MET A 56 -1.02 -1.25 -1.67
CA MET A 56 -1.84 -1.21 -0.47
C MET A 56 -0.97 -1.05 0.77
N CYS A 57 -1.49 -0.28 1.72
CA CYS A 57 -0.83 0.03 2.97
C CYS A 57 -1.52 -0.61 4.19
N ASP A 58 -2.28 -1.69 3.98
CA ASP A 58 -3.10 -2.31 5.03
C ASP A 58 -2.28 -2.69 6.27
N GLY A 59 -1.08 -3.22 6.09
CA GLY A 59 -0.18 -3.57 7.18
C GLY A 59 0.33 -2.39 8.02
N TYR A 60 0.09 -1.16 7.61
CA TYR A 60 0.41 0.03 8.42
C TYR A 60 -0.68 0.39 9.42
N PHE A 61 -1.88 -0.15 9.28
CA PHE A 61 -2.96 0.09 10.23
C PHE A 61 -2.71 -0.58 11.58
N ASP A 62 -1.93 -1.63 11.60
CA ASP A 62 -1.49 -2.31 12.82
C ASP A 62 -0.20 -1.72 13.39
N TYR A 63 -0.11 -0.40 13.41
CA TYR A 63 1.02 0.33 13.94
C TYR A 63 1.40 -0.18 15.36
N PRO A 64 2.57 -0.84 15.53
CA PRO A 64 2.90 -1.57 16.76
C PRO A 64 3.37 -0.63 17.87
N ASN A 65 2.50 0.23 18.34
CA ASN A 65 2.74 1.10 19.48
C ASN A 65 1.91 0.65 20.68
N SER A 66 2.58 0.26 21.75
CA SER A 66 1.94 -0.31 22.94
C SER A 66 0.95 0.63 23.65
N ILE A 67 1.07 1.94 23.44
CA ILE A 67 0.17 2.91 24.06
C ILE A 67 -1.20 2.97 23.39
N ILE A 68 -1.34 2.46 22.15
CA ILE A 68 -2.60 2.54 21.39
C ILE A 68 -3.76 1.93 22.19
N SER A 69 -3.54 0.79 22.81
CA SER A 69 -4.57 0.13 23.63
C SER A 69 -4.97 0.92 24.89
N GLN A 70 -4.19 1.89 25.29
CA GLN A 70 -4.41 2.73 26.48
C GLN A 70 -5.07 4.06 26.15
N ILE A 71 -5.19 4.41 24.87
CA ILE A 71 -5.85 5.63 24.40
C ILE A 71 -7.36 5.44 24.52
N LYS A 72 -7.99 6.22 25.40
CA LYS A 72 -9.44 6.20 25.63
C LYS A 72 -10.07 7.58 25.48
N GLU A 73 -9.31 8.61 25.83
CA GLU A 73 -9.75 10.01 25.78
C GLU A 73 -8.85 10.79 24.83
N PRO A 74 -9.33 11.90 24.25
CA PRO A 74 -8.55 12.71 23.32
C PRO A 74 -7.18 13.14 23.85
N GLU A 75 -7.09 13.44 25.14
CA GLU A 75 -5.85 13.87 25.80
C GLU A 75 -4.79 12.77 25.87
N ASP A 76 -5.19 11.51 25.80
CA ASP A 76 -4.26 10.37 25.84
C ASP A 76 -3.35 10.32 24.61
N TRP A 77 -3.76 10.93 23.48
CA TRP A 77 -2.94 11.01 22.27
C TRP A 77 -1.61 11.75 22.51
N PHE A 78 -1.58 12.70 23.45
CA PHE A 78 -0.35 13.41 23.82
C PHE A 78 0.69 12.53 24.52
N LYS A 79 0.28 11.35 25.00
CA LYS A 79 1.18 10.37 25.64
C LYS A 79 1.88 9.47 24.60
N MET A 80 1.46 9.53 23.32
CA MET A 80 2.04 8.72 22.27
C MET A 80 3.45 9.19 21.95
N ILE A 81 4.40 8.26 22.03
CA ILE A 81 5.78 8.47 21.59
C ILE A 81 5.87 7.88 20.18
N PRO A 82 6.14 8.70 19.15
CA PRO A 82 6.30 8.21 17.80
C PRO A 82 7.45 7.21 17.70
N MET A 83 7.33 6.22 16.81
CA MET A 83 8.46 5.37 16.45
C MET A 83 9.52 6.19 15.76
N GLY A 84 10.79 5.89 16.08
CA GLY A 84 11.90 6.42 15.31
C GLY A 84 11.91 5.84 13.89
N GLN A 85 12.42 6.59 12.94
CA GLN A 85 12.55 6.16 11.54
C GLN A 85 13.37 4.87 11.37
N ASP A 86 14.24 4.55 12.33
CA ASP A 86 15.09 3.35 12.33
C ASP A 86 14.40 2.14 13.00
N HIS A 87 13.15 2.29 13.44
CA HIS A 87 12.41 1.19 14.03
C HIS A 87 12.26 0.04 13.00
N PRO A 88 12.48 -1.25 13.39
CA PRO A 88 12.43 -2.38 12.46
C PRO A 88 11.13 -2.48 11.65
N PHE A 89 10.00 -2.13 12.23
CA PHE A 89 8.72 -2.06 11.52
C PHE A 89 8.79 -1.06 10.34
N ILE A 90 9.33 0.15 10.58
CA ILE A 90 9.44 1.19 9.54
C ILE A 90 10.44 0.77 8.48
N THR A 91 11.64 0.35 8.88
CA THR A 91 12.71 -0.01 7.93
C THR A 91 12.35 -1.25 7.12
N GLY A 92 11.64 -2.20 7.69
CA GLY A 92 11.11 -3.37 6.98
C GLY A 92 10.11 -2.99 5.89
N GLN A 93 9.22 -2.03 6.18
CA GLN A 93 8.22 -1.55 5.21
C GLN A 93 8.84 -0.73 4.08
N VAL A 94 9.88 0.06 4.35
CA VAL A 94 10.54 0.91 3.35
C VAL A 94 11.41 0.12 2.36
N LYS A 95 11.92 -1.03 2.76
CA LYS A 95 12.78 -1.89 1.92
C LYS A 95 12.03 -2.70 0.86
N ARG A 96 10.74 -2.65 0.81
CA ARG A 96 9.88 -3.40 -0.13
C ARG A 96 9.75 -2.76 -1.53
#